data_0bf4b848b11d99432040422402102399
#
_entry.id   0bf4b848b11d99432040422402102399
#
_cell.length_a   1.000
_cell.length_b   1.000
_cell.length_c   1.000
_cell.angle_alpha   90.00
_cell.angle_beta   90.00
_cell.angle_gamma   90.00
#
_symmetry.space_group_name_H-M   'P 1'
#
loop_
_entity.id
_entity.type
_entity.pdbx_description
1 polymer ?
#
loop_
_entity_poly.entity_id
_entity_poly.type
_entity_poly.pdbx_seq_one_letter_code
_entity_poly.pdbx_strand_id
1 'polypeptide(L)'
;GVSHILAISGLHVGIVAAAAFFAFRWLLSFANPLLFRGWVKKGAALLAIGPVIFYGVLAGMSPSTQRAVIMISIFLLTFLLEKDHDLFNSLAAAGLIILIINPPALFSVSFQLSFAAVLSILYGLEKTAGCRQRISARIPVR
;
A
#
# COMPACT_ATOMS: atom_id res chain seq x y z
N GLY A 1 -5.68 -23.51 -19.66
CA GLY A 1 -5.70 -23.70 -18.23
C GLY A 1 -4.55 -23.15 -17.41
N VAL A 2 -3.42 -22.63 -17.99
CA VAL A 2 -2.26 -22.18 -17.17
C VAL A 2 -2.40 -20.74 -16.65
N SER A 3 -3.30 -19.96 -17.20
CA SER A 3 -3.52 -18.55 -16.82
C SER A 3 -4.08 -18.36 -15.40
N HIS A 4 -4.71 -19.36 -14.82
CA HIS A 4 -5.20 -19.29 -13.43
C HIS A 4 -4.10 -19.48 -12.38
N ILE A 5 -3.00 -20.13 -12.71
CA ILE A 5 -1.87 -20.38 -11.78
C ILE A 5 -0.93 -19.17 -11.72
N LEU A 6 -0.90 -18.37 -12.78
CA LEU A 6 -0.11 -17.13 -12.87
C LEU A 6 -0.87 -15.86 -12.45
N ALA A 7 -2.12 -15.99 -11.97
CA ALA A 7 -2.82 -14.88 -11.35
C ALA A 7 -2.21 -14.59 -9.97
N ILE A 8 -0.96 -14.11 -9.97
CA ILE A 8 -0.34 -13.55 -8.76
C ILE A 8 -1.26 -12.44 -8.29
N SER A 9 -1.93 -12.71 -7.17
CA SER A 9 -2.91 -11.79 -6.62
C SER A 9 -2.20 -10.55 -6.07
N GLY A 10 -2.88 -9.41 -6.06
CA GLY A 10 -2.36 -8.19 -5.43
C GLY A 10 -1.93 -8.41 -3.97
N LEU A 11 -2.45 -9.47 -3.32
CA LEU A 11 -2.04 -9.89 -1.99
C LEU A 11 -0.56 -10.26 -1.92
N HIS A 12 -0.03 -10.96 -2.91
CA HIS A 12 1.40 -11.33 -2.92
C HIS A 12 2.29 -10.10 -3.05
N VAL A 13 1.90 -9.13 -3.90
CA VAL A 13 2.61 -7.84 -3.99
C VAL A 13 2.58 -7.11 -2.65
N GLY A 14 1.44 -7.14 -1.95
CA GLY A 14 1.29 -6.58 -0.60
C GLY A 14 2.20 -7.24 0.43
N ILE A 15 2.32 -8.57 0.41
CA ILE A 15 3.21 -9.32 1.31
C ILE A 15 4.67 -8.95 1.03
N VAL A 16 5.08 -8.91 -0.24
CA VAL A 16 6.45 -8.51 -0.64
C VAL A 16 6.75 -7.08 -0.18
N ALA A 17 5.81 -6.16 -0.37
CA ALA A 17 5.96 -4.77 0.07
C ALA A 17 6.11 -4.66 1.59
N ALA A 18 5.27 -5.36 2.36
CA ALA A 18 5.35 -5.38 3.81
C ALA A 18 6.68 -5.99 4.29
N ALA A 19 7.06 -7.15 3.74
CA ALA A 19 8.32 -7.80 4.09
C ALA A 19 9.53 -6.90 3.78
N ALA A 20 9.57 -6.29 2.59
CA ALA A 20 10.63 -5.36 2.20
C ALA A 20 10.67 -4.13 3.11
N PHE A 21 9.51 -3.52 3.39
CA PHE A 21 9.43 -2.34 4.27
C PHE A 21 9.94 -2.65 5.68
N PHE A 22 9.50 -3.75 6.28
CA PHE A 22 9.94 -4.14 7.62
C PHE A 22 11.40 -4.55 7.65
N ALA A 23 11.90 -5.26 6.63
CA ALA A 23 13.30 -5.64 6.52
C ALA A 23 14.21 -4.40 6.41
N PHE A 24 13.90 -3.46 5.53
CA PHE A 24 14.68 -2.22 5.41
C PHE A 24 14.56 -1.34 6.65
N ARG A 25 13.39 -1.27 7.26
CA ARG A 25 13.22 -0.55 8.51
C ARG A 25 14.08 -1.14 9.64
N TRP A 26 14.12 -2.47 9.73
CA TRP A 26 14.96 -3.17 10.69
C TRP A 26 16.44 -2.94 10.42
N LEU A 27 16.87 -3.10 9.15
CA LEU A 27 18.26 -2.87 8.74
C LEU A 27 18.72 -1.43 9.01
N LEU A 28 17.91 -0.45 8.64
CA LEU A 28 18.20 0.96 8.88
C LEU A 28 18.21 1.33 10.37
N SER A 29 17.45 0.60 11.21
CA SER A 29 17.48 0.82 12.66
C SER A 29 18.81 0.43 13.31
N PHE A 30 19.56 -0.51 12.71
CA PHE A 30 20.89 -0.89 13.17
C PHE A 30 21.98 0.06 12.68
N ALA A 31 21.81 0.63 11.51
CA ALA A 31 22.84 1.46 10.87
C ALA A 31 23.02 2.83 11.53
N ASN A 32 21.97 3.37 12.17
CA ASN A 32 22.05 4.70 12.81
C ASN A 32 21.01 4.86 13.94
N PRO A 33 21.37 4.56 15.20
CA PRO A 33 20.47 4.79 16.33
C PRO A 33 20.19 6.28 16.61
N LEU A 34 21.00 7.19 16.03
CA LEU A 34 20.88 8.64 16.20
C LEU A 34 20.06 9.34 15.11
N LEU A 35 19.75 8.68 13.99
CA LEU A 35 18.91 9.28 12.96
C LEU A 35 17.45 9.27 13.41
N PHE A 36 16.87 10.46 13.48
CA PHE A 36 15.48 10.73 13.83
C PHE A 36 14.55 9.63 13.28
N ARG A 37 13.72 9.07 14.15
CA ARG A 37 12.80 7.95 13.88
C ARG A 37 11.92 8.14 12.62
N GLY A 38 11.76 9.39 12.17
CA GLY A 38 11.08 9.74 10.91
C GLY A 38 11.88 9.39 9.65
N TRP A 39 13.17 9.62 9.62
CA TRP A 39 14.05 9.36 8.47
C TRP A 39 14.20 7.86 8.17
N VAL A 40 14.22 7.02 9.21
CA VAL A 40 14.27 5.57 9.06
C VAL A 40 13.02 5.04 8.34
N LYS A 41 11.83 5.58 8.68
CA LYS A 41 10.57 5.21 8.01
C LYS A 41 10.58 5.63 6.54
N LYS A 42 11.04 6.85 6.26
CA LYS A 42 11.12 7.38 4.89
C LYS A 42 12.10 6.57 4.04
N GLY A 43 13.30 6.31 4.56
CA GLY A 43 14.29 5.49 3.89
C GLY A 43 13.80 4.07 3.60
N ALA A 44 13.17 3.42 4.58
CA ALA A 44 12.59 2.09 4.41
C ALA A 44 11.47 2.06 3.36
N ALA A 45 10.61 3.08 3.33
CA ALA A 45 9.54 3.19 2.34
C ALA A 45 10.10 3.36 0.93
N LEU A 46 11.10 4.23 0.77
CA LEU A 46 11.75 4.45 -0.52
C LEU A 46 12.44 3.18 -1.03
N LEU A 47 13.21 2.52 -0.17
CA LEU A 47 13.91 1.28 -0.52
C LEU A 47 12.96 0.12 -0.81
N ALA A 48 11.79 0.08 -0.17
CA ALA A 48 10.79 -0.97 -0.39
C ALA A 48 10.12 -0.88 -1.77
N ILE A 49 10.09 0.29 -2.42
CA ILE A 49 9.52 0.45 -3.77
C ILE A 49 10.30 -0.40 -4.79
N GLY A 50 11.64 -0.47 -4.67
CA GLY A 50 12.46 -1.27 -5.58
C GLY A 50 12.03 -2.74 -5.66
N PRO A 51 12.03 -3.50 -4.57
CA PRO A 51 11.54 -4.88 -4.54
C PRO A 51 10.09 -5.05 -5.01
N VAL A 52 9.20 -4.08 -4.74
CA VAL A 52 7.82 -4.12 -5.21
C VAL A 52 7.74 -4.06 -6.73
N ILE A 53 8.45 -3.12 -7.35
CA ILE A 53 8.52 -3.01 -8.82
C ILE A 53 9.18 -4.25 -9.42
N PHE A 54 10.31 -4.67 -8.86
CA PHE A 54 11.05 -5.86 -9.33
C PHE A 54 10.17 -7.11 -9.29
N TYR A 55 9.45 -7.33 -8.20
CA TYR A 55 8.50 -8.43 -8.09
C TYR A 55 7.36 -8.31 -9.10
N GLY A 56 6.84 -7.11 -9.33
CA GLY A 56 5.81 -6.86 -10.35
C GLY A 56 6.26 -7.27 -11.75
N VAL A 57 7.51 -6.95 -12.11
CA VAL A 57 8.12 -7.34 -13.39
C VAL A 57 8.28 -8.86 -13.48
N LEU A 58 8.82 -9.50 -12.43
CA LEU A 58 8.95 -10.97 -12.36
C LEU A 58 7.60 -11.68 -12.46
N ALA A 59 6.55 -11.09 -11.90
CA ALA A 59 5.19 -11.60 -11.94
C ALA A 59 4.50 -11.43 -13.32
N GLY A 60 5.23 -10.92 -14.32
CA GLY A 60 4.73 -10.77 -15.69
C GLY A 60 3.80 -9.57 -15.88
N MET A 61 3.75 -8.61 -14.95
CA MET A 61 3.01 -7.34 -15.05
C MET A 61 1.55 -7.50 -15.51
N SER A 62 0.87 -8.55 -15.01
CA SER A 62 -0.56 -8.71 -15.29
C SER A 62 -1.35 -7.46 -14.87
N PRO A 63 -2.51 -7.15 -15.45
CA PRO A 63 -3.27 -5.95 -15.09
C PRO A 63 -3.62 -5.85 -13.61
N SER A 64 -3.79 -6.98 -12.91
CA SER A 64 -4.00 -7.01 -11.46
C SER A 64 -2.72 -6.67 -10.68
N THR A 65 -1.58 -7.18 -11.13
CA THR A 65 -0.26 -6.92 -10.53
C THR A 65 0.14 -5.48 -10.74
N GLN A 66 -0.05 -4.91 -11.94
CA GLN A 66 0.23 -3.49 -12.23
C GLN A 66 -0.53 -2.57 -11.27
N ARG A 67 -1.84 -2.81 -11.09
CA ARG A 67 -2.63 -2.01 -10.15
C ARG A 67 -2.11 -2.11 -8.72
N ALA A 68 -1.79 -3.32 -8.26
CA ALA A 68 -1.26 -3.53 -6.92
C ALA A 68 0.09 -2.81 -6.73
N VAL A 69 0.99 -2.91 -7.69
CA VAL A 69 2.30 -2.23 -7.67
C VAL A 69 2.12 -0.71 -7.60
N ILE A 70 1.24 -0.14 -8.43
CA ILE A 70 0.96 1.31 -8.44
C ILE A 70 0.36 1.76 -7.12
N MET A 71 -0.70 1.09 -6.64
CA MET A 71 -1.34 1.44 -5.37
C MET A 71 -0.37 1.39 -4.20
N ILE A 72 0.42 0.32 -4.10
CA ILE A 72 1.39 0.12 -3.00
C ILE A 72 2.54 1.13 -3.11
N SER A 73 3.04 1.41 -4.31
CA SER A 73 4.10 2.40 -4.50
C SER A 73 3.64 3.80 -4.09
N ILE A 74 2.41 4.19 -4.46
CA ILE A 74 1.84 5.48 -4.05
C ILE A 74 1.64 5.52 -2.54
N PHE A 75 1.13 4.43 -1.94
CA PHE A 75 1.00 4.33 -0.50
C PHE A 75 2.35 4.47 0.22
N LEU A 76 3.42 3.83 -0.27
CA LEU A 76 4.76 3.98 0.29
C LEU A 76 5.30 5.41 0.13
N LEU A 77 4.98 6.08 -0.98
CA LEU A 77 5.36 7.48 -1.20
C LEU A 77 4.69 8.45 -0.21
N THR A 78 3.52 8.13 0.34
CA THR A 78 2.89 8.99 1.37
C THR A 78 3.71 9.09 2.65
N PHE A 79 4.50 8.06 2.97
CA PHE A 79 5.45 8.12 4.09
C PHE A 79 6.60 9.11 3.87
N LEU A 80 6.94 9.42 2.60
CA LEU A 80 7.96 10.42 2.29
C LEU A 80 7.44 11.84 2.45
N LEU A 81 6.14 12.05 2.15
CA LEU A 81 5.56 13.39 2.08
C LEU A 81 5.13 13.97 3.43
N GLU A 82 5.26 13.21 4.54
CA GLU A 82 4.89 13.64 5.91
C GLU A 82 3.47 14.24 6.04
N LYS A 83 2.63 14.09 5.03
CA LYS A 83 1.24 14.50 5.11
C LYS A 83 0.47 13.48 5.95
N ASP A 84 -0.51 13.98 6.69
CA ASP A 84 -1.50 13.14 7.35
C ASP A 84 -1.92 12.04 6.37
N HIS A 85 -1.77 10.77 6.83
CA HIS A 85 -1.93 9.59 5.98
C HIS A 85 -3.40 9.45 5.56
N ASP A 86 -3.83 10.28 4.63
CA ASP A 86 -5.13 10.15 4.01
C ASP A 86 -5.07 9.03 2.97
N LEU A 87 -5.45 7.83 3.45
CA LEU A 87 -5.46 6.61 2.65
C LEU A 87 -6.41 6.73 1.44
N PHE A 88 -7.50 7.50 1.59
CA PHE A 88 -8.45 7.74 0.50
C PHE A 88 -7.82 8.59 -0.60
N ASN A 89 -7.06 9.61 -0.24
CA ASN A 89 -6.34 10.45 -1.20
C ASN A 89 -5.27 9.66 -1.95
N SER A 90 -4.55 8.77 -1.25
CA SER A 90 -3.58 7.86 -1.87
C SER A 90 -4.23 6.91 -2.87
N LEU A 91 -5.41 6.37 -2.52
CA LEU A 91 -6.18 5.50 -3.42
C LEU A 91 -6.71 6.26 -4.64
N ALA A 92 -7.20 7.50 -4.44
CA ALA A 92 -7.65 8.36 -5.52
C ALA A 92 -6.50 8.71 -6.49
N ALA A 93 -5.32 9.05 -5.96
CA ALA A 93 -4.13 9.30 -6.76
C ALA A 93 -3.71 8.07 -7.58
N ALA A 94 -3.75 6.87 -6.96
CA ALA A 94 -3.49 5.62 -7.66
C ALA A 94 -4.48 5.39 -8.81
N GLY A 95 -5.76 5.63 -8.57
CA GLY A 95 -6.82 5.53 -9.58
C GLY A 95 -6.57 6.46 -10.76
N LEU A 96 -6.26 7.72 -10.49
CA LEU A 96 -5.96 8.71 -11.51
C LEU A 96 -4.76 8.30 -12.37
N ILE A 97 -3.67 7.84 -11.77
CA ILE A 97 -2.47 7.41 -12.50
C ILE A 97 -2.79 6.22 -13.39
N ILE A 98 -3.52 5.22 -12.88
CA ILE A 98 -3.91 4.06 -13.69
C ILE A 98 -4.78 4.48 -14.86
N LEU A 99 -5.73 5.41 -14.69
CA LEU A 99 -6.60 5.89 -15.75
C LEU A 99 -5.87 6.76 -16.78
N ILE A 100 -4.83 7.48 -16.38
CA ILE A 100 -3.97 8.23 -17.31
C ILE A 100 -3.18 7.26 -18.20
N ILE A 101 -2.66 6.17 -17.60
CA ILE A 101 -1.88 5.16 -18.34
C ILE A 101 -2.78 4.31 -19.23
N ASN A 102 -3.95 3.95 -18.75
CA ASN A 102 -4.89 3.06 -19.44
C ASN A 102 -6.35 3.48 -19.18
N PRO A 103 -6.88 4.47 -19.96
CA PRO A 103 -8.25 4.96 -19.79
C PRO A 103 -9.34 3.89 -19.86
N PRO A 104 -9.24 2.88 -20.75
CA PRO A 104 -10.24 1.80 -20.81
C PRO A 104 -10.34 0.96 -19.55
N ALA A 105 -9.33 1.02 -18.65
CA ALA A 105 -9.35 0.26 -17.40
C ALA A 105 -10.57 0.57 -16.53
N LEU A 106 -11.14 1.77 -16.62
CA LEU A 106 -12.34 2.20 -15.89
C LEU A 106 -13.52 1.23 -16.11
N PHE A 107 -13.68 0.75 -17.33
CA PHE A 107 -14.78 -0.15 -17.70
C PHE A 107 -14.47 -1.64 -17.40
N SER A 108 -13.27 -1.94 -16.93
CA SER A 108 -12.93 -3.32 -16.56
C SER A 108 -13.52 -3.68 -15.20
N VAL A 109 -14.26 -4.77 -15.13
CA VAL A 109 -14.82 -5.32 -13.88
C VAL A 109 -13.70 -5.54 -12.84
N SER A 110 -12.55 -5.98 -13.29
CA SER A 110 -11.39 -6.22 -12.44
C SER A 110 -10.83 -4.94 -11.77
N PHE A 111 -10.88 -3.80 -12.46
CA PHE A 111 -10.51 -2.50 -11.87
C PHE A 111 -11.53 -2.08 -10.82
N GLN A 112 -12.82 -2.13 -11.16
CA GLN A 112 -13.90 -1.74 -10.26
C GLN A 112 -13.90 -2.59 -8.98
N LEU A 113 -13.75 -3.90 -9.09
CA LEU A 113 -13.70 -4.81 -7.93
C LEU A 113 -12.48 -4.55 -7.06
N SER A 114 -11.30 -4.28 -7.65
CA SER A 114 -10.09 -3.98 -6.88
C SER A 114 -10.24 -2.71 -6.06
N PHE A 115 -10.75 -1.64 -6.68
CA PHE A 115 -10.97 -0.36 -5.99
C PHE A 115 -12.08 -0.45 -4.95
N ALA A 116 -13.18 -1.13 -5.25
CA ALA A 116 -14.27 -1.36 -4.29
C ALA A 116 -13.79 -2.17 -3.07
N ALA A 117 -12.96 -3.20 -3.28
CA ALA A 117 -12.41 -4.00 -2.19
C ALA A 117 -11.50 -3.15 -1.28
N VAL A 118 -10.57 -2.38 -1.85
CA VAL A 118 -9.68 -1.51 -1.07
C VAL A 118 -10.46 -0.42 -0.33
N LEU A 119 -11.43 0.23 -1.00
CA LEU A 119 -12.32 1.22 -0.37
C LEU A 119 -13.09 0.62 0.82
N SER A 120 -13.61 -0.59 0.66
CA SER A 120 -14.34 -1.28 1.73
C SER A 120 -13.45 -1.56 2.94
N ILE A 121 -12.20 -1.98 2.70
CA ILE A 121 -11.21 -2.22 3.75
C ILE A 121 -10.87 -0.90 4.46
N LEU A 122 -10.59 0.16 3.72
CA LEU A 122 -10.24 1.47 4.29
C LEU A 122 -11.38 2.03 5.14
N TYR A 123 -12.61 1.97 4.63
CA TYR A 123 -13.79 2.40 5.37
C TYR A 123 -14.01 1.58 6.64
N GLY A 124 -13.82 0.26 6.57
CA GLY A 124 -13.90 -0.62 7.73
C GLY A 124 -12.84 -0.31 8.80
N LEU A 125 -11.61 -0.03 8.39
CA LEU A 125 -10.51 0.34 9.30
C LEU A 125 -10.79 1.68 9.98
N GLU A 126 -11.28 2.67 9.25
CA GLU A 126 -11.60 3.99 9.79
C GLU A 126 -12.73 3.92 10.82
N LYS A 127 -13.78 3.16 10.52
CA LYS A 127 -14.90 2.95 11.43
C LYS A 127 -14.49 2.22 12.71
N THR A 128 -13.62 1.20 12.61
CA THR A 128 -13.08 0.48 13.76
C THR A 128 -12.12 1.33 14.60
N ALA A 129 -11.31 2.16 13.98
CA ALA A 129 -10.44 3.11 14.68
C ALA A 129 -11.24 4.15 15.46
N GLY A 130 -12.28 4.71 14.87
CA GLY A 130 -13.20 5.64 15.55
C GLY A 130 -13.98 5.00 16.71
N CYS A 131 -14.39 3.73 16.57
CA CYS A 131 -15.04 2.98 17.65
C CYS A 131 -14.07 2.72 18.82
N ARG A 132 -12.81 2.39 18.54
CA ARG A 132 -11.75 2.17 19.53
C ARG A 132 -11.43 3.43 20.33
N GLN A 133 -11.39 4.59 19.68
CA GLN A 133 -11.18 5.88 20.37
C GLN A 133 -12.36 6.22 21.30
N ARG A 134 -13.60 5.95 20.89
CA ARG A 134 -14.78 6.18 21.73
C ARG A 134 -14.81 5.26 22.95
N ILE A 135 -14.37 4.02 22.83
CA ILE A 135 -14.30 3.07 23.95
C ILE A 135 -13.18 3.48 24.91
N SER A 136 -12.01 3.87 24.40
CA SER A 136 -10.89 4.33 25.23
C SER A 136 -11.20 5.61 26.00
N ALA A 137 -11.99 6.50 25.43
CA ALA A 137 -12.44 7.72 26.10
C ALA A 137 -13.52 7.48 27.20
N ARG A 138 -14.16 6.30 27.20
CA ARG A 138 -15.19 5.94 28.19
C ARG A 138 -14.66 5.17 29.40
N ILE A 139 -13.40 4.74 29.38
CA ILE A 139 -12.79 4.03 30.51
C ILE A 139 -11.84 5.01 31.20
N PRO A 140 -12.24 5.71 32.28
CA PRO A 140 -11.33 6.46 33.10
C PRO A 140 -10.44 5.46 33.83
N VAL A 141 -9.17 5.39 33.46
CA VAL A 141 -8.18 4.68 34.24
C VAL A 141 -8.06 5.41 35.59
N ARG A 142 -8.55 4.78 36.64
CA ARG A 142 -8.26 5.14 38.02
C ARG A 142 -6.89 4.63 38.40
#